data_effc8aef16cb6725f63d9741f25f6006
#
_entry.id   effc8aef16cb6725f63d9741f25f6006
#
_cell.length_a   1.000
_cell.length_b   1.000
_cell.length_c   1.000
_cell.angle_alpha   90.00
_cell.angle_beta   90.00
_cell.angle_gamma   90.00
#
_symmetry.space_group_name_H-M   'P 1'
#
loop_
_entity.id
_entity.type
_entity.pdbx_description
1 polymer ?
#
loop_
_entity_poly.entity_id
_entity_poly.type
_entity_poly.pdbx_seq_one_letter_code
_entity_poly.pdbx_strand_id
1 'polypeptide(L)'
;MGRPAYREESEVQQVVTKFADCGYELAEFTHARHVTVACWYLCTLPSAEALERMRAALQRFIAHHHRQGYHETITRFWMELLDEYLRGLPEGMTSLERINLAVEAHSEKDVLFRYYTREFVMSEAARSEWVEPDVSSWRSQATE
;
A
#
# COMPACT_ATOMS: atom_id res chain seq x y z
N MET A 1 11.33 14.72 15.84
CA MET A 1 11.24 13.33 15.60
C MET A 1 10.06 12.74 16.27
N GLY A 2 9.19 12.17 15.53
CA GLY A 2 8.01 11.55 16.08
C GLY A 2 8.31 10.18 16.65
N ARG A 3 7.36 9.67 17.41
CA ARG A 3 7.43 8.29 17.84
C ARG A 3 7.17 7.39 16.65
N PRO A 4 7.80 6.21 16.61
CA PRO A 4 7.44 5.25 15.56
C PRO A 4 5.97 4.83 15.72
N ALA A 5 5.35 4.48 14.62
CA ALA A 5 3.96 4.05 14.64
C ALA A 5 3.79 2.78 15.47
N TYR A 6 4.77 1.89 15.40
CA TYR A 6 4.73 0.61 16.10
C TYR A 6 6.01 0.41 16.89
N ARG A 7 5.88 -0.15 18.09
CA ARG A 7 7.04 -0.45 18.93
C ARG A 7 7.48 -1.89 18.78
N GLU A 8 6.58 -2.78 18.43
CA GLU A 8 6.88 -4.19 18.32
C GLU A 8 6.26 -4.76 17.07
N GLU A 9 6.89 -5.78 16.54
CA GLU A 9 6.40 -6.44 15.34
C GLU A 9 5.01 -7.04 15.56
N SER A 10 4.71 -7.48 16.79
CA SER A 10 3.40 -8.03 17.09
C SER A 10 2.28 -7.02 16.84
N GLU A 11 2.55 -5.74 17.05
CA GLU A 11 1.55 -4.71 16.76
C GLU A 11 1.24 -4.63 15.27
N VAL A 12 2.28 -4.76 14.44
CA VAL A 12 2.10 -4.79 12.99
C VAL A 12 1.28 -6.02 12.60
N GLN A 13 1.64 -7.18 13.17
CA GLN A 13 0.94 -8.41 12.85
C GLN A 13 -0.53 -8.35 13.24
N GLN A 14 -0.85 -7.66 14.33
CA GLN A 14 -2.24 -7.49 14.74
C GLN A 14 -3.03 -6.69 13.72
N VAL A 15 -2.42 -5.63 13.16
CA VAL A 15 -3.08 -4.85 12.11
C VAL A 15 -3.33 -5.72 10.89
N VAL A 16 -2.33 -6.49 10.49
CA VAL A 16 -2.44 -7.35 9.30
C VAL A 16 -3.51 -8.42 9.50
N THR A 17 -3.50 -9.08 10.65
CA THR A 17 -4.45 -10.15 10.93
C THR A 17 -5.87 -9.59 11.01
N LYS A 18 -6.05 -8.47 11.71
CA LYS A 18 -7.36 -7.89 11.85
C LYS A 18 -7.94 -7.47 10.50
N PHE A 19 -7.09 -6.92 9.63
CA PHE A 19 -7.55 -6.58 8.28
C PHE A 19 -7.91 -7.83 7.49
N ALA A 20 -7.06 -8.84 7.53
CA ALA A 20 -7.28 -10.08 6.78
C ALA A 20 -8.56 -10.79 7.23
N ASP A 21 -8.91 -10.64 8.51
CA ASP A 21 -10.10 -11.25 9.08
C ASP A 21 -11.33 -10.35 8.94
N CYS A 22 -11.18 -9.23 8.23
CA CYS A 22 -12.25 -8.24 8.04
C CYS A 22 -12.75 -7.68 9.37
N GLY A 23 -11.83 -7.52 10.33
CA GLY A 23 -12.17 -7.07 11.67
C GLY A 23 -12.24 -5.57 11.84
N TYR A 24 -11.83 -4.80 10.84
CA TYR A 24 -11.95 -3.35 10.88
C TYR A 24 -13.25 -2.89 10.24
N GLU A 25 -13.83 -1.81 10.79
CA GLU A 25 -14.86 -1.10 10.07
C GLU A 25 -14.19 -0.31 8.95
N LEU A 26 -14.97 0.09 7.94
CA LEU A 26 -14.41 0.83 6.80
C LEU A 26 -13.60 2.04 7.26
N ALA A 27 -14.14 2.83 8.17
CA ALA A 27 -13.47 4.06 8.62
C ALA A 27 -12.25 3.77 9.48
N GLU A 28 -12.16 2.57 10.04
CA GLU A 28 -11.03 2.20 10.89
C GLU A 28 -9.81 1.80 10.09
N PHE A 29 -10.00 1.36 8.84
CA PHE A 29 -8.87 0.97 8.01
C PHE A 29 -8.29 2.22 7.35
N THR A 30 -7.50 2.94 8.14
CA THR A 30 -6.93 4.21 7.74
C THR A 30 -5.83 4.02 6.70
N HIS A 31 -5.42 5.13 6.09
CA HIS A 31 -4.31 5.10 5.15
C HIS A 31 -3.05 4.52 5.79
N ALA A 32 -2.77 4.92 7.04
CA ALA A 32 -1.59 4.39 7.74
C ALA A 32 -1.65 2.89 7.90
N ARG A 33 -2.82 2.34 8.21
CA ARG A 33 -2.97 0.89 8.33
C ARG A 33 -2.86 0.20 6.99
N HIS A 34 -3.37 0.84 5.94
CA HIS A 34 -3.23 0.32 4.58
C HIS A 34 -1.74 0.20 4.22
N VAL A 35 -0.97 1.25 4.46
CA VAL A 35 0.47 1.23 4.19
C VAL A 35 1.15 0.14 5.03
N THR A 36 0.73 0.00 6.29
CA THR A 36 1.28 -1.02 7.18
C THR A 36 1.10 -2.43 6.61
N VAL A 37 -0.12 -2.74 6.18
CA VAL A 37 -0.41 -4.07 5.65
C VAL A 37 0.37 -4.31 4.35
N ALA A 38 0.38 -3.31 3.47
CA ALA A 38 1.10 -3.42 2.21
C ALA A 38 2.58 -3.70 2.46
N CYS A 39 3.18 -2.96 3.38
CA CYS A 39 4.61 -3.11 3.66
C CYS A 39 4.91 -4.44 4.34
N TRP A 40 4.02 -4.92 5.18
CA TRP A 40 4.21 -6.23 5.80
C TRP A 40 4.27 -7.32 4.73
N TYR A 41 3.34 -7.29 3.78
CA TYR A 41 3.36 -8.27 2.69
C TYR A 41 4.63 -8.12 1.86
N LEU A 42 5.04 -6.87 1.57
CA LEU A 42 6.25 -6.66 0.78
C LEU A 42 7.52 -7.09 1.50
N CYS A 43 7.53 -7.02 2.83
CA CYS A 43 8.69 -7.44 3.61
C CYS A 43 8.74 -8.95 3.78
N THR A 44 7.63 -9.65 3.65
CA THR A 44 7.56 -11.07 3.97
C THR A 44 7.30 -11.97 2.77
N LEU A 45 6.97 -11.38 1.61
CA LEU A 45 6.64 -12.15 0.40
C LEU A 45 7.36 -11.54 -0.80
N PRO A 46 7.59 -12.33 -1.85
CA PRO A 46 8.04 -11.73 -3.12
C PRO A 46 7.04 -10.69 -3.61
N SER A 47 7.51 -9.69 -4.34
CA SER A 47 6.68 -8.56 -4.73
C SER A 47 5.40 -8.96 -5.46
N ALA A 48 5.50 -9.93 -6.37
CA ALA A 48 4.32 -10.37 -7.12
C ALA A 48 3.29 -11.02 -6.20
N GLU A 49 3.76 -11.83 -5.25
CA GLU A 49 2.89 -12.47 -4.30
C GLU A 49 2.26 -11.46 -3.34
N ALA A 50 3.05 -10.46 -2.94
CA ALA A 50 2.56 -9.41 -2.05
C ALA A 50 1.40 -8.66 -2.71
N LEU A 51 1.52 -8.35 -4.00
CA LEU A 51 0.46 -7.68 -4.73
C LEU A 51 -0.79 -8.55 -4.79
N GLU A 52 -0.63 -9.84 -5.10
CA GLU A 52 -1.78 -10.74 -5.15
C GLU A 52 -2.48 -10.83 -3.80
N ARG A 53 -1.69 -10.93 -2.73
CA ARG A 53 -2.25 -11.04 -1.39
C ARG A 53 -3.01 -9.76 -1.02
N MET A 54 -2.44 -8.60 -1.34
CA MET A 54 -3.10 -7.34 -1.05
C MET A 54 -4.38 -7.19 -1.85
N ARG A 55 -4.33 -7.54 -3.13
CA ARG A 55 -5.52 -7.47 -3.99
C ARG A 55 -6.66 -8.33 -3.41
N ALA A 56 -6.34 -9.58 -3.10
CA ALA A 56 -7.36 -10.50 -2.59
C ALA A 56 -7.92 -10.02 -1.26
N ALA A 57 -7.05 -9.50 -0.38
CA ALA A 57 -7.50 -9.03 0.93
C ALA A 57 -8.39 -7.81 0.82
N LEU A 58 -8.05 -6.88 -0.08
CA LEU A 58 -8.87 -5.69 -0.28
C LEU A 58 -10.22 -6.04 -0.87
N GLN A 59 -10.23 -6.94 -1.85
CA GLN A 59 -11.49 -7.35 -2.46
C GLN A 59 -12.40 -8.02 -1.43
N ARG A 60 -11.80 -8.86 -0.56
CA ARG A 60 -12.57 -9.51 0.50
C ARG A 60 -13.10 -8.51 1.52
N PHE A 61 -12.26 -7.54 1.90
CA PHE A 61 -12.64 -6.52 2.87
C PHE A 61 -13.80 -5.67 2.33
N ILE A 62 -13.69 -5.24 1.08
CA ILE A 62 -14.72 -4.42 0.44
C ILE A 62 -16.02 -5.20 0.35
N ALA A 63 -15.96 -6.46 -0.06
CA ALA A 63 -17.14 -7.30 -0.17
C ALA A 63 -17.78 -7.57 1.19
N HIS A 64 -16.94 -7.76 2.22
CA HIS A 64 -17.45 -7.99 3.58
C HIS A 64 -18.32 -6.83 4.05
N HIS A 65 -17.97 -5.61 3.64
CA HIS A 65 -18.75 -4.42 4.03
C HIS A 65 -19.81 -4.07 3.01
N HIS A 66 -20.14 -5.02 2.12
CA HIS A 66 -21.20 -4.86 1.12
C HIS A 66 -20.99 -3.62 0.26
N ARG A 67 -19.73 -3.35 -0.09
CA ARG A 67 -19.37 -2.21 -0.93
C ARG A 67 -18.85 -2.70 -2.25
N GLN A 68 -18.80 -1.78 -3.21
CA GLN A 68 -18.11 -1.97 -4.47
C GLN A 68 -17.09 -0.87 -4.57
N GLY A 69 -16.16 -1.01 -5.50
CA GLY A 69 -15.20 0.06 -5.67
C GLY A 69 -13.77 -0.35 -5.49
N TYR A 70 -13.49 -1.65 -5.58
CA TYR A 70 -12.10 -2.06 -5.65
C TYR A 70 -11.44 -1.33 -6.82
N HIS A 71 -10.21 -0.88 -6.62
CA HIS A 71 -9.53 -0.06 -7.64
C HIS A 71 -8.16 -0.67 -7.93
N GLU A 72 -8.03 -1.27 -9.10
CA GLU A 72 -6.81 -1.99 -9.44
C GLU A 72 -5.61 -1.05 -9.57
N THR A 73 -5.77 0.07 -10.25
CA THR A 73 -4.64 0.98 -10.45
C THR A 73 -4.14 1.56 -9.14
N ILE A 74 -5.04 2.00 -8.27
CA ILE A 74 -4.62 2.57 -6.99
C ILE A 74 -3.93 1.52 -6.12
N THR A 75 -4.46 0.31 -6.11
CA THR A 75 -3.85 -0.78 -5.35
C THR A 75 -2.43 -1.05 -5.84
N ARG A 76 -2.26 -1.22 -7.15
CA ARG A 76 -0.97 -1.54 -7.71
C ARG A 76 -0.01 -0.37 -7.58
N PHE A 77 -0.52 0.86 -7.73
CA PHE A 77 0.31 2.05 -7.56
C PHE A 77 1.00 2.05 -6.19
N TRP A 78 0.20 1.88 -5.12
CA TRP A 78 0.76 1.90 -3.78
C TRP A 78 1.71 0.75 -3.54
N MET A 79 1.38 -0.44 -4.05
CA MET A 79 2.27 -1.58 -3.87
C MET A 79 3.61 -1.35 -4.55
N GLU A 80 3.60 -0.82 -5.77
CA GLU A 80 4.85 -0.57 -6.49
C GLU A 80 5.64 0.57 -5.87
N LEU A 81 4.97 1.64 -5.48
CA LEU A 81 5.64 2.77 -4.85
C LEU A 81 6.32 2.36 -3.56
N LEU A 82 5.61 1.62 -2.72
CA LEU A 82 6.16 1.16 -1.45
C LEU A 82 7.26 0.14 -1.65
N ASP A 83 7.12 -0.74 -2.64
CA ASP A 83 8.15 -1.72 -2.95
C ASP A 83 9.47 -1.01 -3.32
N GLU A 84 9.38 -0.01 -4.16
CA GLU A 84 10.58 0.73 -4.55
C GLU A 84 11.19 1.47 -3.37
N TYR A 85 10.35 2.04 -2.52
CA TYR A 85 10.84 2.72 -1.32
C TYR A 85 11.60 1.75 -0.41
N LEU A 86 11.01 0.59 -0.18
CA LEU A 86 11.62 -0.40 0.72
C LEU A 86 12.95 -0.92 0.17
N ARG A 87 13.02 -1.10 -1.14
CA ARG A 87 14.26 -1.57 -1.78
C ARG A 87 15.38 -0.57 -1.65
N GLY A 88 15.05 0.71 -1.52
CA GLY A 88 16.05 1.76 -1.38
C GLY A 88 16.57 1.93 0.03
N LEU A 89 15.99 1.24 1.01
CA LEU A 89 16.44 1.37 2.39
C LEU A 89 17.73 0.58 2.61
N PRO A 90 18.55 0.99 3.60
CA PRO A 90 19.78 0.27 3.89
C PRO A 90 19.53 -1.18 4.27
N GLU A 91 20.49 -2.03 3.95
CA GLU A 91 20.41 -3.43 4.36
C GLU A 91 20.59 -3.54 5.87
N GLY A 92 20.06 -4.64 6.42
CA GLY A 92 20.23 -4.90 7.84
C GLY A 92 19.11 -4.36 8.72
N MET A 93 18.17 -3.63 8.14
CA MET A 93 17.05 -3.13 8.92
C MET A 93 16.01 -4.23 9.11
N THR A 94 15.37 -4.22 10.29
CA THR A 94 14.30 -5.19 10.55
C THR A 94 13.05 -4.79 9.79
N SER A 95 12.12 -5.74 9.65
CA SER A 95 10.82 -5.42 9.04
C SER A 95 10.12 -4.31 9.80
N LEU A 96 10.19 -4.35 11.13
CA LEU A 96 9.57 -3.30 11.95
C LEU A 96 10.14 -1.92 11.63
N GLU A 97 11.46 -1.81 11.55
CA GLU A 97 12.09 -0.54 11.24
C GLU A 97 11.69 -0.05 9.86
N ARG A 98 11.67 -0.96 8.90
CA ARG A 98 11.32 -0.60 7.52
C ARG A 98 9.87 -0.14 7.41
N ILE A 99 8.98 -0.83 8.08
CA ILE A 99 7.57 -0.48 8.05
C ILE A 99 7.32 0.87 8.71
N ASN A 100 7.96 1.12 9.85
CA ASN A 100 7.80 2.41 10.52
C ASN A 100 8.28 3.55 9.64
N LEU A 101 9.40 3.38 8.94
CA LEU A 101 9.88 4.41 8.03
C LEU A 101 8.93 4.62 6.86
N ALA A 102 8.39 3.52 6.32
CA ALA A 102 7.49 3.63 5.19
C ALA A 102 6.19 4.34 5.57
N VAL A 103 5.65 4.02 6.75
CA VAL A 103 4.42 4.65 7.22
C VAL A 103 4.63 6.16 7.40
N GLU A 104 5.77 6.53 7.98
CA GLU A 104 6.06 7.94 8.19
C GLU A 104 6.26 8.67 6.86
N ALA A 105 7.00 8.06 5.95
CA ALA A 105 7.32 8.71 4.67
C ALA A 105 6.12 8.82 3.74
N HIS A 106 5.08 8.02 3.96
CA HIS A 106 3.94 7.95 3.05
C HIS A 106 2.63 8.26 3.77
N SER A 107 2.65 9.24 4.65
CA SER A 107 1.46 9.61 5.42
C SER A 107 0.41 10.32 4.57
N GLU A 108 0.78 10.84 3.40
CA GLU A 108 -0.12 11.60 2.55
C GLU A 108 -0.67 10.73 1.43
N LYS A 109 -1.96 10.42 1.48
CA LYS A 109 -2.55 9.61 0.42
C LYS A 109 -2.67 10.37 -0.89
N ASP A 110 -2.58 11.69 -0.86
CA ASP A 110 -2.65 12.52 -2.06
C ASP A 110 -1.41 12.44 -2.93
N VAL A 111 -0.39 11.72 -2.49
CA VAL A 111 0.79 11.44 -3.30
C VAL A 111 0.40 10.87 -4.66
N LEU A 112 -0.68 10.10 -4.72
CA LEU A 112 -1.19 9.55 -5.97
C LEU A 112 -1.34 10.63 -7.05
N PHE A 113 -1.76 11.81 -6.65
CA PHE A 113 -2.05 12.87 -7.63
C PHE A 113 -0.81 13.59 -8.13
N ARG A 114 0.36 13.21 -7.65
CA ARG A 114 1.61 13.67 -8.26
C ARG A 114 1.90 12.91 -9.55
N TYR A 115 1.27 11.76 -9.73
CA TYR A 115 1.56 10.86 -10.84
C TYR A 115 0.38 10.69 -11.78
N TYR A 116 -0.83 10.86 -11.25
CA TYR A 116 -2.06 10.69 -12.02
C TYR A 116 -2.93 11.93 -11.86
N THR A 117 -3.56 12.38 -12.96
CA THR A 117 -4.64 13.34 -12.78
C THR A 117 -5.81 12.62 -12.13
N ARG A 118 -6.60 13.38 -11.36
CA ARG A 118 -7.75 12.80 -10.67
C ARG A 118 -8.73 12.20 -11.67
N GLU A 119 -9.00 12.93 -12.75
CA GLU A 119 -9.97 12.47 -13.74
C GLU A 119 -9.54 11.12 -14.33
N PHE A 120 -8.27 11.00 -14.68
CA PHE A 120 -7.76 9.79 -15.31
C PHE A 120 -7.77 8.60 -14.36
N VAL A 121 -7.28 8.80 -13.14
CA VAL A 121 -7.16 7.67 -12.21
C VAL A 121 -8.54 7.22 -11.71
N MET A 122 -9.54 8.10 -11.77
CA MET A 122 -10.90 7.74 -11.35
C MET A 122 -11.73 7.19 -12.48
N SER A 123 -11.13 6.99 -13.66
CA SER A 123 -11.85 6.45 -14.81
C SER A 123 -12.17 4.97 -14.58
N GLU A 124 -13.16 4.49 -15.33
CA GLU A 124 -13.55 3.09 -15.28
C GLU A 124 -12.39 2.19 -15.68
N ALA A 125 -11.64 2.59 -16.71
CA ALA A 125 -10.51 1.81 -17.17
C ALA A 125 -9.45 1.66 -16.07
N ALA A 126 -9.15 2.74 -15.37
CA ALA A 126 -8.14 2.70 -14.29
C ALA A 126 -8.62 1.84 -13.13
N ARG A 127 -9.91 1.86 -12.87
CA ARG A 127 -10.48 1.07 -11.77
C ARG A 127 -10.37 -0.43 -12.07
N SER A 128 -10.62 -0.80 -13.31
CA SER A 128 -10.68 -2.21 -13.70
C SER A 128 -9.32 -2.82 -13.98
N GLU A 129 -8.41 -2.05 -14.54
CA GLU A 129 -7.10 -2.54 -14.95
C GLU A 129 -6.04 -1.50 -14.68
N TRP A 130 -4.79 -1.95 -14.65
CA TRP A 130 -3.67 -1.06 -14.48
C TRP A 130 -3.56 -0.09 -15.67
N VAL A 131 -3.40 1.21 -15.35
CA VAL A 131 -3.06 2.20 -16.37
C VAL A 131 -1.81 2.94 -15.92
N GLU A 132 -0.98 3.30 -16.89
CA GLU A 132 0.25 4.01 -16.59
C GLU A 132 -0.05 5.44 -16.13
N PRO A 133 0.82 6.03 -15.31
CA PRO A 133 0.62 7.40 -14.86
C PRO A 133 0.60 8.37 -16.03
N ASP A 134 -0.32 9.33 -15.99
CA ASP A 134 -0.42 10.32 -17.05
C ASP A 134 0.29 11.63 -16.73
N VAL A 135 0.84 11.78 -15.51
CA VAL A 135 1.57 13.00 -15.15
C VAL A 135 3.07 12.75 -15.10
N SER A 136 3.49 11.83 -14.25
CA SER A 136 4.91 11.48 -14.14
C SER A 136 5.02 10.12 -13.54
N SER A 137 6.25 9.58 -13.51
CA SER A 137 6.47 8.23 -12.95
C SER A 137 7.30 8.32 -11.69
N TRP A 138 7.00 7.44 -10.75
CA TRP A 138 7.81 7.29 -9.53
C TRP A 138 8.93 6.29 -9.74
N ARG A 139 8.94 5.60 -10.89
CA ARG A 139 9.93 4.56 -11.13
C ARG A 139 11.28 5.16 -11.40
N SER A 140 12.29 4.46 -10.96
CA SER A 140 13.65 4.86 -11.18
C SER A 140 13.91 5.03 -12.67
N GLN A 141 14.64 6.10 -13.05
CA GLN A 141 14.94 6.33 -14.45
C GLN A 141 16.17 5.57 -14.86
N ALA A 142 16.39 4.59 -14.36
CA ALA A 142 17.52 3.87 -14.57
C ALA A 142 18.05 3.98 -15.85
N THR A 143 18.19 4.30 -16.37
CA THR A 143 18.77 4.38 -17.26
C THR A 143 18.70 4.51 -18.27
N GLU A 144 18.71 4.70 -18.73
CA GLU A 144 18.70 4.88 -19.84
C GLU A 144 19.64 4.78 -20.46
#